data_0b12fbf5cd6ced08a3bf708d4ff9625d
#
_entry.id   0b12fbf5cd6ced08a3bf708d4ff9625d
#
_cell.length_a   1.000
_cell.length_b   1.000
_cell.length_c   1.000
_cell.angle_alpha   90.00
_cell.angle_beta   90.00
_cell.angle_gamma   90.00
#
_symmetry.space_group_name_H-M   'P 1'
#
loop_
_entity.id
_entity.type
_entity.pdbx_description
1 polymer ?
#
loop_
_entity_poly.entity_id
_entity_poly.type
_entity_poly.pdbx_seq_one_letter_code
_entity_poly.pdbx_strand_id
1 'polypeptide(L)'
;MSISLLNKLSMNQFQKRIKQFSEERDWGQFHNPKDLLLGIVEEIGEIRNIVKWEQDIDKLRKVLNDNKEKLEDEIGDIYWFLALLANGSDINMDEAIDKVIIKNQSRFPVSDVKSQHTNLYLGGKDKQYQ
;
A
#
# COMPACT_ATOMS: atom_id res chain seq x y z
N MET A 1 6.83 7.54 -26.75
CA MET A 1 7.79 6.48 -26.47
C MET A 1 7.10 5.41 -25.64
N SER A 2 7.07 4.21 -26.16
CA SER A 2 6.47 3.11 -25.41
C SER A 2 7.36 2.76 -24.22
N ILE A 3 6.98 3.16 -23.04
CA ILE A 3 7.68 2.89 -21.79
C ILE A 3 7.78 1.37 -21.54
N SER A 4 6.86 0.59 -22.12
CA SER A 4 6.85 -0.86 -22.01
C SER A 4 8.07 -1.57 -22.64
N LEU A 5 8.74 -0.90 -23.56
CA LEU A 5 9.92 -1.46 -24.24
C LEU A 5 11.24 -1.02 -23.57
N LEU A 6 11.20 0.00 -22.75
CA LEU A 6 12.41 0.69 -22.36
C LEU A 6 12.93 0.37 -21.00
N ASN A 7 12.10 0.06 -20.04
CA ASN A 7 12.61 -0.17 -18.71
C ASN A 7 11.60 -0.96 -17.89
N LYS A 8 11.70 -2.27 -17.95
CA LYS A 8 11.30 -3.07 -16.83
C LYS A 8 12.11 -2.55 -15.64
N LEU A 9 11.45 -1.86 -14.70
CA LEU A 9 12.12 -1.33 -13.53
C LEU A 9 12.81 -2.47 -12.79
N SER A 10 14.04 -2.27 -12.37
CA SER A 10 14.69 -3.21 -11.48
C SER A 10 13.94 -3.23 -10.15
N MET A 11 13.85 -4.39 -9.51
CA MET A 11 13.26 -4.52 -8.18
C MET A 11 13.98 -3.58 -7.21
N ASN A 12 13.21 -2.80 -6.40
CA ASN A 12 13.81 -1.89 -5.43
C ASN A 12 14.61 -2.64 -4.35
N GLN A 13 15.51 -1.91 -3.69
CA GLN A 13 16.41 -2.51 -2.71
C GLN A 13 15.70 -3.16 -1.53
N PHE A 14 14.58 -2.61 -1.08
CA PHE A 14 13.85 -3.17 0.05
C PHE A 14 13.14 -4.46 -0.31
N GLN A 15 12.51 -4.51 -1.47
CA GLN A 15 11.89 -5.74 -1.96
C GLN A 15 12.93 -6.85 -2.14
N LYS A 16 14.11 -6.53 -2.67
CA LYS A 16 15.24 -7.46 -2.78
C LYS A 16 15.74 -7.94 -1.43
N ARG A 17 15.92 -7.02 -0.48
CA ARG A 17 16.39 -7.36 0.86
C ARG A 17 15.41 -8.27 1.60
N ILE A 18 14.11 -8.02 1.46
CA ILE A 18 13.06 -8.85 2.04
C ILE A 18 13.09 -10.25 1.42
N LYS A 19 13.24 -10.34 0.09
CA LYS A 19 13.39 -11.62 -0.61
C LYS A 19 14.60 -12.40 -0.11
N GLN A 20 15.76 -11.76 -0.04
CA GLN A 20 16.98 -12.39 0.45
C GLN A 20 16.84 -12.85 1.89
N PHE A 21 16.26 -12.03 2.76
CA PHE A 21 16.03 -12.37 4.16
C PHE A 21 15.20 -13.67 4.29
N SER A 22 14.14 -13.78 3.51
CA SER A 22 13.27 -14.94 3.48
C SER A 22 13.98 -16.18 2.92
N GLU A 23 14.72 -16.02 1.83
CA GLU A 23 15.48 -17.12 1.19
C GLU A 23 16.56 -17.68 2.10
N GLU A 24 17.32 -16.81 2.77
CA GLU A 24 18.37 -17.24 3.70
C GLU A 24 17.85 -18.10 4.85
N ARG A 25 16.57 -17.95 5.19
CA ARG A 25 15.90 -18.68 6.28
C ARG A 25 14.99 -19.81 5.80
N ASP A 26 14.94 -20.00 4.49
CA ASP A 26 14.06 -20.98 3.85
C ASP A 26 12.58 -20.81 4.28
N TRP A 27 12.17 -19.56 4.43
CA TRP A 27 10.81 -19.22 4.88
C TRP A 27 9.76 -19.26 3.80
N GLY A 28 10.18 -19.25 2.52
CA GLY A 28 9.25 -19.34 1.38
C GLY A 28 8.27 -20.50 1.48
N GLN A 29 8.69 -21.61 2.05
CA GLN A 29 7.84 -22.78 2.25
C GLN A 29 6.64 -22.49 3.17
N PHE A 30 6.72 -21.47 4.03
CA PHE A 30 5.65 -21.07 4.94
C PHE A 30 4.82 -19.91 4.45
N HIS A 31 5.28 -19.17 3.43
CA HIS A 31 4.66 -17.94 2.95
C HIS A 31 3.60 -18.24 1.88
N ASN A 32 2.50 -18.87 2.27
CA ASN A 32 1.38 -19.02 1.34
C ASN A 32 0.56 -17.72 1.27
N PRO A 33 -0.11 -17.44 0.13
CA PRO A 33 -0.85 -16.18 -0.06
C PRO A 33 -1.94 -15.93 0.97
N LYS A 34 -2.61 -16.98 1.42
CA LYS A 34 -3.69 -16.86 2.41
C LYS A 34 -3.17 -16.31 3.74
N ASP A 35 -2.05 -16.87 4.24
CA ASP A 35 -1.47 -16.44 5.50
C ASP A 35 -0.85 -15.04 5.39
N LEU A 36 -0.24 -14.72 4.25
CA LEU A 36 0.28 -13.37 4.00
C LEU A 36 -0.84 -12.33 3.98
N LEU A 37 -1.97 -12.63 3.33
CA LEU A 37 -3.13 -11.75 3.31
C LEU A 37 -3.73 -11.57 4.70
N LEU A 38 -3.80 -12.64 5.48
CA LEU A 38 -4.25 -12.55 6.87
C LEU A 38 -3.33 -11.64 7.69
N GLY A 39 -2.01 -11.78 7.52
CA GLY A 39 -1.04 -10.90 8.17
C GLY A 39 -1.26 -9.43 7.82
N ILE A 40 -1.48 -9.11 6.56
CA ILE A 40 -1.78 -7.74 6.11
C ILE A 40 -3.03 -7.20 6.80
N VAL A 41 -4.11 -7.97 6.84
CA VAL A 41 -5.37 -7.57 7.47
C VAL A 41 -5.18 -7.34 8.97
N GLU A 42 -4.43 -8.20 9.64
CA GLU A 42 -4.13 -8.06 11.07
C GLU A 42 -3.35 -6.76 11.36
N GLU A 43 -2.34 -6.43 10.56
CA GLU A 43 -1.55 -5.21 10.73
C GLU A 43 -2.38 -3.95 10.44
N ILE A 44 -3.25 -3.99 9.45
CA ILE A 44 -4.22 -2.91 9.21
C ILE A 44 -5.15 -2.76 10.42
N GLY A 45 -5.59 -3.88 11.01
CA GLY A 45 -6.40 -3.89 12.22
C GLY A 45 -5.69 -3.24 13.41
N GLU A 46 -4.37 -3.42 13.55
CA GLU A 46 -3.57 -2.77 14.59
C GLU A 46 -3.54 -1.25 14.42
N ILE A 47 -3.44 -0.75 13.19
CA ILE A 47 -3.56 0.70 12.92
C ILE A 47 -4.96 1.18 13.29
N ARG A 48 -6.00 0.46 12.87
CA ARG A 48 -7.39 0.80 13.20
C ARG A 48 -7.61 0.87 14.71
N ASN A 49 -7.00 -0.02 15.47
CA ASN A 49 -7.10 -0.04 16.94
C ASN A 49 -6.61 1.27 17.60
N ILE A 50 -5.64 1.95 16.98
CA ILE A 50 -5.14 3.24 17.50
C ILE A 50 -6.26 4.29 17.52
N VAL A 51 -7.14 4.29 16.51
CA VAL A 51 -8.15 5.34 16.30
C VAL A 51 -9.59 4.89 16.54
N LYS A 52 -9.84 3.61 16.83
CA LYS A 52 -11.20 3.04 16.82
C LYS A 52 -12.19 3.68 17.78
N TRP A 53 -11.72 4.27 18.86
CA TRP A 53 -12.59 4.91 19.86
C TRP A 53 -12.68 6.42 19.69
N GLU A 54 -11.93 7.01 18.79
CA GLU A 54 -12.01 8.45 18.53
C GLU A 54 -13.15 8.74 17.54
N GLN A 55 -14.15 9.45 18.01
CA GLN A 55 -15.33 9.81 17.22
C GLN A 55 -15.18 11.16 16.52
N ASP A 56 -14.27 12.00 17.00
CA ASP A 56 -14.02 13.32 16.44
C ASP A 56 -12.98 13.21 15.32
N ILE A 57 -13.44 13.42 14.07
CA ILE A 57 -12.59 13.35 12.88
C ILE A 57 -11.42 14.32 12.98
N ASP A 58 -11.63 15.50 13.56
CA ASP A 58 -10.58 16.52 13.66
C ASP A 58 -9.45 16.11 14.62
N LYS A 59 -9.70 15.15 15.50
CA LYS A 59 -8.70 14.63 16.44
C LYS A 59 -7.93 13.41 15.94
N LEU A 60 -8.36 12.78 14.84
CA LEU A 60 -7.75 11.53 14.37
C LEU A 60 -6.26 11.70 14.05
N ARG A 61 -5.87 12.79 13.40
CA ARG A 61 -4.46 13.05 13.07
C ARG A 61 -3.61 13.19 14.34
N LYS A 62 -4.14 13.86 15.37
CA LYS A 62 -3.45 13.99 16.66
C LYS A 62 -3.26 12.63 17.33
N VAL A 63 -4.30 11.80 17.33
CA VAL A 63 -4.21 10.45 17.90
C VAL A 63 -3.13 9.63 17.20
N LEU A 64 -3.07 9.67 15.87
CA LEU A 64 -2.03 8.98 15.10
C LEU A 64 -0.65 9.55 15.40
N ASN A 65 -0.51 10.88 15.48
CA ASN A 65 0.77 11.50 15.80
C ASN A 65 1.26 11.15 17.21
N ASP A 66 0.36 11.08 18.17
CA ASP A 66 0.70 10.70 19.55
C ASP A 66 1.15 9.21 19.62
N ASN A 67 0.79 8.41 18.63
CA ASN A 67 1.15 6.99 18.48
C ASN A 67 2.05 6.74 17.28
N LYS A 68 2.85 7.71 16.89
CA LYS A 68 3.61 7.69 15.63
C LYS A 68 4.56 6.50 15.52
N GLU A 69 5.21 6.15 16.61
CA GLU A 69 6.16 5.03 16.64
C GLU A 69 5.46 3.69 16.34
N LYS A 70 4.30 3.49 16.95
CA LYS A 70 3.47 2.32 16.68
C LYS A 70 2.95 2.33 15.24
N LEU A 71 2.49 3.46 14.74
CA LEU A 71 2.03 3.59 13.36
C LEU A 71 3.15 3.27 12.36
N GLU A 72 4.36 3.71 12.63
CA GLU A 72 5.54 3.43 11.82
C GLU A 72 5.83 1.92 11.77
N ASP A 73 5.80 1.24 12.91
CA ASP A 73 5.98 -0.21 12.99
C ASP A 73 4.93 -0.94 12.14
N GLU A 74 3.68 -0.57 12.27
CA GLU A 74 2.59 -1.23 11.53
C GLU A 74 2.68 -0.98 10.03
N ILE A 75 3.05 0.22 9.62
CA ILE A 75 3.27 0.53 8.19
C ILE A 75 4.42 -0.32 7.64
N GLY A 76 5.49 -0.45 8.40
CA GLY A 76 6.61 -1.31 8.04
C GLY A 76 6.21 -2.77 7.90
N ASP A 77 5.42 -3.28 8.84
CA ASP A 77 4.92 -4.66 8.81
C ASP A 77 3.99 -4.93 7.63
N ILE A 78 3.14 -3.97 7.27
CA ILE A 78 2.28 -4.07 6.08
C ILE A 78 3.15 -4.11 4.81
N TYR A 79 4.14 -3.25 4.71
CA TYR A 79 5.07 -3.28 3.58
C TYR A 79 5.79 -4.63 3.48
N TRP A 80 6.24 -5.15 4.61
CA TRP A 80 6.89 -6.47 4.70
C TRP A 80 6.02 -7.57 4.11
N PHE A 81 4.78 -7.68 4.56
CA PHE A 81 3.86 -8.71 4.07
C PHE A 81 3.50 -8.49 2.59
N LEU A 82 3.31 -7.25 2.15
CA LEU A 82 3.06 -6.95 0.73
C LEU A 82 4.25 -7.34 -0.13
N ALA A 83 5.48 -7.09 0.33
CA ALA A 83 6.68 -7.48 -0.40
C ALA A 83 6.82 -9.00 -0.49
N LEU A 84 6.53 -9.73 0.58
CA LEU A 84 6.52 -11.20 0.55
C LEU A 84 5.49 -11.72 -0.45
N LEU A 85 4.30 -11.15 -0.46
CA LEU A 85 3.24 -11.50 -1.42
C LEU A 85 3.67 -11.21 -2.86
N ALA A 86 4.24 -10.04 -3.10
CA ALA A 86 4.74 -9.64 -4.41
C ALA A 86 5.87 -10.57 -4.88
N ASN A 87 6.82 -10.88 -4.01
CA ASN A 87 7.92 -11.78 -4.33
C ASN A 87 7.43 -13.18 -4.69
N GLY A 88 6.45 -13.69 -3.95
CA GLY A 88 5.86 -15.00 -4.23
C GLY A 88 5.02 -15.05 -5.51
N SER A 89 4.59 -13.90 -6.00
CA SER A 89 3.78 -13.76 -7.22
C SER A 89 4.59 -13.21 -8.42
N ASP A 90 5.88 -13.07 -8.27
CA ASP A 90 6.79 -12.50 -9.28
C ASP A 90 6.35 -11.11 -9.75
N ILE A 91 5.94 -10.28 -8.80
CA ILE A 91 5.50 -8.90 -9.04
C ILE A 91 6.59 -7.94 -8.56
N ASN A 92 6.94 -6.98 -9.41
CA ASN A 92 7.79 -5.84 -9.04
C ASN A 92 6.91 -4.73 -8.45
N MET A 93 7.13 -4.40 -7.18
CA MET A 93 6.28 -3.43 -6.47
C MET A 93 6.39 -2.02 -7.04
N ASP A 94 7.57 -1.61 -7.50
CA ASP A 94 7.75 -0.30 -8.12
C ASP A 94 6.99 -0.19 -9.44
N GLU A 95 7.01 -1.24 -10.26
CA GLU A 95 6.19 -1.28 -11.48
C GLU A 95 4.69 -1.24 -11.16
N ALA A 96 4.27 -1.96 -10.11
CA ALA A 96 2.87 -1.99 -9.70
C ALA A 96 2.38 -0.60 -9.29
N ILE A 97 3.13 0.11 -8.45
CA ILE A 97 2.75 1.46 -8.02
C ILE A 97 2.83 2.47 -9.15
N ASP A 98 3.81 2.36 -10.03
CA ASP A 98 3.94 3.24 -11.20
C ASP A 98 2.71 3.14 -12.11
N LYS A 99 2.23 1.93 -12.37
CA LYS A 99 0.99 1.72 -13.13
C LYS A 99 -0.22 2.36 -12.46
N VAL A 100 -0.31 2.29 -11.14
CA VAL A 100 -1.41 2.94 -10.39
C VAL A 100 -1.32 4.45 -10.50
N ILE A 101 -0.12 5.02 -10.37
CA ILE A 101 0.09 6.47 -10.51
C ILE A 101 -0.35 6.94 -11.90
N ILE A 102 0.11 6.28 -12.96
CA ILE A 102 -0.23 6.62 -14.34
C ILE A 102 -1.75 6.52 -14.56
N LYS A 103 -2.36 5.44 -14.09
CA LYS A 103 -3.81 5.26 -14.17
C LYS A 103 -4.56 6.40 -13.47
N ASN A 104 -4.13 6.77 -12.27
CA ASN A 104 -4.77 7.81 -11.49
C ASN A 104 -4.56 9.20 -12.10
N GLN A 105 -3.40 9.48 -12.67
CA GLN A 105 -3.17 10.72 -13.41
C GLN A 105 -4.18 10.89 -14.57
N SER A 106 -4.50 9.81 -15.25
CA SER A 106 -5.50 9.81 -16.32
C SER A 106 -6.93 9.95 -15.80
N ARG A 107 -7.26 9.23 -14.68
CA ARG A 107 -8.60 9.26 -14.08
C ARG A 107 -8.91 10.60 -13.41
N PHE A 108 -7.91 11.23 -12.83
CA PHE A 108 -8.05 12.42 -12.00
C PHE A 108 -7.15 13.56 -12.50
N PRO A 109 -7.42 14.13 -13.70
CA PRO A 109 -6.67 15.29 -14.17
C PRO A 109 -6.75 16.44 -13.18
N VAL A 110 -5.64 17.13 -12.95
CA VAL A 110 -5.57 18.25 -11.98
C VAL A 110 -6.66 19.29 -12.24
N SER A 111 -6.88 19.61 -13.50
CA SER A 111 -7.91 20.59 -13.90
C SER A 111 -9.32 20.23 -13.45
N ASP A 112 -9.61 18.93 -13.31
CA ASP A 112 -10.96 18.45 -12.98
C ASP A 112 -11.17 18.22 -11.48
N VAL A 113 -10.09 17.91 -10.73
CA VAL A 113 -10.23 17.42 -9.36
C VAL A 113 -9.52 18.26 -8.30
N LYS A 114 -8.76 19.27 -8.71
CA LYS A 114 -8.05 20.12 -7.74
C LYS A 114 -9.00 20.69 -6.71
N SER A 115 -8.71 20.48 -5.45
CA SER A 115 -9.55 20.89 -4.31
C SER A 115 -10.93 20.24 -4.25
N GLN A 116 -11.12 19.12 -4.96
CA GLN A 116 -12.39 18.37 -4.98
C GLN A 116 -12.17 16.93 -4.53
N HIS A 117 -13.16 16.37 -3.86
CA HIS A 117 -13.16 14.98 -3.48
C HIS A 117 -13.43 14.09 -4.69
N THR A 118 -12.74 12.94 -4.78
CA THR A 118 -12.93 12.00 -5.89
C THR A 118 -14.07 11.00 -5.65
N ASN A 119 -14.40 10.75 -4.39
CA ASN A 119 -15.49 9.83 -4.05
C ASN A 119 -16.86 10.49 -4.25
N LEU A 120 -17.70 9.87 -5.06
CA LEU A 120 -19.02 10.43 -5.40
C LEU A 120 -19.94 10.62 -4.20
N TYR A 121 -19.92 9.71 -3.24
CA TYR A 121 -20.74 9.83 -2.03
C TYR A 121 -20.35 11.04 -1.18
N LEU A 122 -19.13 11.52 -1.35
CA LEU A 122 -18.60 12.69 -0.64
C LEU A 122 -18.51 13.91 -1.56
N GLY A 123 -19.23 13.92 -2.68
CA GLY A 123 -19.25 15.03 -3.63
C GLY A 123 -18.14 15.00 -4.68
N GLY A 124 -17.42 13.90 -4.81
CA GLY A 124 -16.36 13.73 -5.80
C GLY A 124 -16.88 13.44 -7.20
N LYS A 125 -15.95 13.31 -8.15
CA LYS A 125 -16.26 13.14 -9.58
C LYS A 125 -15.94 11.75 -10.13
N ASP A 126 -15.45 10.84 -9.33
CA ASP A 126 -15.09 9.50 -9.81
C ASP A 126 -16.32 8.63 -9.97
N LYS A 127 -16.72 8.43 -11.21
CA LYS A 127 -17.88 7.61 -11.57
C LYS A 127 -17.59 6.12 -11.68
N GLN A 128 -16.33 5.70 -11.53
CA GLN A 128 -15.95 4.29 -11.74
C GLN A 128 -16.24 3.40 -10.54
N TYR A 129 -16.52 3.97 -9.39
CA TYR A 129 -16.85 3.25 -8.16
C TYR A 129 -18.35 3.33 -7.78
N GLN A 130 -19.17 3.63 -8.75
CA GLN A 130 -20.62 3.57 -8.54
C GLN A 130 -21.16 2.15 -8.65
#